data_02bfcd8ccaa83430c0ef7e1f6a238c7d
#
_entry.id   02bfcd8ccaa83430c0ef7e1f6a238c7d
#
_cell.length_a   1.000
_cell.length_b   1.000
_cell.length_c   1.000
_cell.angle_alpha   90.00
_cell.angle_beta   90.00
_cell.angle_gamma   90.00
#
_symmetry.space_group_name_H-M   'P 1'
#
loop_
_entity.id
_entity.type
_entity.pdbx_description
1 polymer ?
#
loop_
_entity_poly.entity_id
_entity_poly.type
_entity_poly.pdbx_seq_one_letter_code
_entity_poly.pdbx_strand_id
1 'polypeptide(L)'
;MNNFLLLIGLILLVGFPIYSHLFFHEKIQSFKDPRVFYYLTIIPGCILIGIAMYSSPAQTLMTSQACGVIEQYKIFPKRDGHFERLAIVMDQSGYIRYFDFDRNLPRLQANQHICFELYDRFKNKGLNQSRMIKIISESSS
;
A
#
# COMPACT_ATOMS: atom_id res chain seq x y z
N MET A 1 11.34 3.74 -11.73
CA MET A 1 10.97 4.75 -12.75
C MET A 1 10.29 5.98 -12.12
N ASN A 2 9.40 5.80 -11.15
CA ASN A 2 8.70 6.93 -10.51
C ASN A 2 9.59 7.92 -9.75
N ASN A 3 10.67 7.43 -9.10
CA ASN A 3 11.59 8.31 -8.36
C ASN A 3 12.32 9.29 -9.29
N PHE A 4 12.57 8.89 -10.53
CA PHE A 4 13.20 9.76 -11.52
C PHE A 4 12.26 10.90 -11.96
N LEU A 5 10.99 10.60 -12.19
CA LEU A 5 9.97 11.61 -12.52
C LEU A 5 9.72 12.57 -11.36
N LEU A 6 9.70 12.07 -10.12
CA LEU A 6 9.62 12.90 -8.92
C LEU A 6 10.81 13.86 -8.80
N LEU A 7 12.01 13.36 -9.04
CA LEU A 7 13.24 14.15 -8.97
C LEU A 7 13.24 15.26 -10.04
N ILE A 8 12.85 14.94 -11.28
CA ILE A 8 12.72 15.94 -12.36
C ILE A 8 11.64 16.97 -12.00
N GLY A 9 10.47 16.53 -11.52
CA GLY A 9 9.39 17.42 -11.10
C GLY A 9 9.83 18.39 -10.00
N LEU A 10 10.60 17.90 -9.03
CA LEU A 10 11.15 18.71 -7.93
C LEU A 10 12.19 19.74 -8.43
N ILE A 11 13.08 19.31 -9.33
CA ILE A 11 14.08 20.21 -9.95
C ILE A 11 13.37 21.31 -10.75
N LEU A 12 12.34 20.98 -11.51
CA LEU A 12 11.58 21.98 -12.26
C LEU A 12 10.79 22.91 -11.34
N LEU A 13 10.24 22.40 -10.26
CA LEU A 13 9.43 23.19 -9.34
C LEU A 13 10.27 24.21 -8.55
N VAL A 14 11.49 23.86 -8.18
CA VAL A 14 12.36 24.70 -7.34
C VAL A 14 13.44 25.38 -8.20
N GLY A 15 14.12 24.63 -9.06
CA GLY A 15 15.26 25.11 -9.83
C GLY A 15 14.87 26.09 -10.93
N PHE A 16 13.74 25.84 -11.62
CA PHE A 16 13.34 26.71 -12.74
C PHE A 16 12.91 28.12 -12.30
N PRO A 17 12.13 28.32 -11.22
CA PRO A 17 11.84 29.66 -10.71
C PRO A 17 13.11 30.40 -10.24
N ILE A 18 14.03 29.72 -9.57
CA ILE A 18 15.29 30.32 -9.13
C ILE A 18 16.12 30.76 -10.35
N TYR A 19 16.30 29.85 -11.31
CA TYR A 19 17.02 30.13 -12.55
C TYR A 19 16.39 31.29 -13.32
N SER A 20 15.07 31.29 -13.48
CA SER A 20 14.35 32.36 -14.17
C SER A 20 14.47 33.71 -13.47
N HIS A 21 14.46 33.73 -12.14
CA HIS A 21 14.64 34.96 -11.38
C HIS A 21 16.06 35.51 -11.56
N LEU A 22 17.10 34.67 -11.53
CA LEU A 22 18.48 35.09 -11.67
C LEU A 22 18.82 35.62 -13.07
N PHE A 23 18.33 34.95 -14.12
CA PHE A 23 18.73 35.25 -15.50
C PHE A 23 17.76 36.15 -16.24
N PHE A 24 16.51 36.23 -15.84
CA PHE A 24 15.47 36.97 -16.55
C PHE A 24 14.81 38.06 -15.69
N HIS A 25 15.47 38.45 -14.60
CA HIS A 25 14.92 39.46 -13.68
C HIS A 25 14.43 40.75 -14.38
N GLU A 26 15.22 41.29 -15.31
CA GLU A 26 14.85 42.49 -16.06
C GLU A 26 13.64 42.26 -16.98
N LYS A 27 13.60 41.10 -17.65
CA LYS A 27 12.46 40.76 -18.53
C LYS A 27 11.19 40.48 -17.75
N ILE A 28 11.29 39.88 -16.56
CA ILE A 28 10.15 39.57 -15.70
C ILE A 28 9.48 40.86 -15.24
N GLN A 29 10.25 41.88 -14.90
CA GLN A 29 9.71 43.21 -14.51
C GLN A 29 8.98 43.91 -15.67
N SER A 30 9.31 43.60 -16.92
CA SER A 30 8.62 44.12 -18.12
C SER A 30 7.26 43.47 -18.37
N PHE A 31 6.93 42.37 -17.69
CA PHE A 31 5.62 41.76 -17.80
C PHE A 31 4.57 42.60 -17.07
N LYS A 32 3.41 42.74 -17.66
CA LYS A 32 2.27 43.51 -17.12
C LYS A 32 1.80 42.98 -15.77
N ASP A 33 2.00 41.67 -15.53
CA ASP A 33 1.74 41.03 -14.26
C ASP A 33 2.83 39.93 -13.97
N PRO A 34 3.86 40.20 -13.15
CA PRO A 34 4.94 39.28 -12.90
C PRO A 34 4.47 37.98 -12.22
N ARG A 35 3.30 37.98 -11.55
CA ARG A 35 2.75 36.77 -10.91
C ARG A 35 2.39 35.69 -11.92
N VAL A 36 1.90 36.08 -13.08
CA VAL A 36 1.52 35.14 -14.16
C VAL A 36 2.75 34.33 -14.61
N PHE A 37 3.91 34.96 -14.67
CA PHE A 37 5.15 34.29 -15.05
C PHE A 37 5.52 33.18 -14.06
N TYR A 38 5.43 33.45 -12.75
CA TYR A 38 5.73 32.45 -11.73
C TYR A 38 4.75 31.27 -11.76
N TYR A 39 3.44 31.52 -11.93
CA TYR A 39 2.47 30.43 -12.09
C TYR A 39 2.78 29.56 -13.30
N LEU A 40 3.14 30.15 -14.42
CA LEU A 40 3.44 29.44 -15.66
C LEU A 40 4.70 28.57 -15.54
N THR A 41 5.65 28.94 -14.68
CA THR A 41 6.87 28.18 -14.42
C THR A 41 6.66 27.03 -13.44
N ILE A 42 5.74 27.17 -12.46
CA ILE A 42 5.45 26.18 -11.42
C ILE A 42 4.53 25.05 -11.94
N ILE A 43 3.57 25.38 -12.81
CA ILE A 43 2.57 24.41 -13.30
C ILE A 43 3.19 23.13 -13.89
N PRO A 44 4.21 23.17 -14.76
CA PRO A 44 4.80 21.94 -15.31
C PRO A 44 5.39 21.01 -14.23
N GLY A 45 6.04 21.58 -13.21
CA GLY A 45 6.57 20.83 -12.08
C GLY A 45 5.47 20.13 -11.28
N CYS A 46 4.39 20.83 -10.98
CA CYS A 46 3.24 20.27 -10.28
C CYS A 46 2.56 19.15 -11.08
N ILE A 47 2.41 19.31 -12.40
CA ILE A 47 1.83 18.28 -13.28
C ILE A 47 2.70 17.01 -13.26
N LEU A 48 4.02 17.13 -13.38
CA LEU A 48 4.91 15.98 -13.37
C LEU A 48 4.89 15.22 -12.01
N ILE A 49 4.85 15.96 -10.90
CA ILE A 49 4.70 15.34 -9.58
C ILE A 49 3.35 14.63 -9.46
N GLY A 50 2.27 15.25 -9.91
CA GLY A 50 0.93 14.65 -9.93
C GLY A 50 0.89 13.35 -10.74
N ILE A 51 1.48 13.34 -11.93
CA ILE A 51 1.59 12.14 -12.78
C ILE A 51 2.45 11.07 -12.08
N ALA A 52 3.58 11.44 -11.47
CA ALA A 52 4.44 10.49 -10.78
C ALA A 52 3.74 9.84 -9.57
N MET A 53 2.96 10.59 -8.83
CA MET A 53 2.17 10.08 -7.69
C MET A 53 1.02 9.17 -8.16
N TYR A 54 0.31 9.58 -9.22
CA TYR A 54 -0.79 8.79 -9.78
C TYR A 54 -0.31 7.50 -10.45
N SER A 55 0.84 7.54 -11.13
CA SER A 55 1.43 6.39 -11.83
C SER A 55 2.22 5.47 -10.91
N SER A 56 2.18 5.67 -9.59
CA SER A 56 2.80 4.72 -8.65
C SER A 56 2.12 3.37 -8.81
N PRO A 57 2.81 2.31 -9.30
CA PRO A 57 2.19 1.01 -9.46
C PRO A 57 1.68 0.55 -8.11
N ALA A 58 0.39 0.20 -8.05
CA ALA A 58 -0.15 -0.51 -6.91
C ALA A 58 0.78 -1.71 -6.67
N GLN A 59 1.32 -1.84 -5.47
CA GLN A 59 2.17 -2.99 -5.14
C GLN A 59 1.35 -4.25 -5.39
N THR A 60 1.72 -5.02 -6.39
CA THR A 60 1.12 -6.33 -6.64
C THR A 60 1.51 -7.21 -5.46
N LEU A 61 0.53 -7.44 -4.57
CA LEU A 61 0.73 -8.29 -3.41
C LEU A 61 0.92 -9.73 -3.89
N MET A 62 2.01 -10.35 -3.45
CA MET A 62 2.28 -11.75 -3.75
C MET A 62 1.40 -12.65 -2.89
N THR A 63 0.62 -13.50 -3.54
CA THR A 63 -0.17 -14.54 -2.88
C THR A 63 0.71 -15.74 -2.53
N SER A 64 0.38 -16.42 -1.45
CA SER A 64 0.99 -17.66 -1.01
C SER A 64 -0.11 -18.62 -0.58
N GLN A 65 0.12 -19.91 -0.74
CA GLN A 65 -0.77 -20.95 -0.26
C GLN A 65 -0.20 -21.59 1.00
N ALA A 66 -1.07 -21.91 1.94
CA ALA A 66 -0.73 -22.59 3.17
C ALA A 66 -1.89 -23.47 3.62
N CYS A 67 -1.57 -24.53 4.36
CA CYS A 67 -2.55 -25.41 4.97
C CYS A 67 -2.31 -25.48 6.49
N GLY A 68 -3.37 -25.80 7.22
CA GLY A 68 -3.31 -25.97 8.66
C GLY A 68 -4.65 -26.27 9.28
N VAL A 69 -4.66 -26.56 10.57
CA VAL A 69 -5.83 -26.88 11.37
C VAL A 69 -6.30 -25.67 12.14
N ILE A 70 -7.57 -25.36 12.06
CA ILE A 70 -8.19 -24.30 12.85
C ILE A 70 -8.20 -24.69 14.32
N GLU A 71 -7.57 -23.87 15.14
CA GLU A 71 -7.58 -24.06 16.61
C GLU A 71 -8.80 -23.36 17.21
N GLN A 72 -8.88 -22.07 17.03
CA GLN A 72 -9.97 -21.25 17.59
C GLN A 72 -10.07 -19.86 16.96
N TYR A 73 -11.20 -19.21 17.20
CA TYR A 73 -11.37 -17.77 16.97
C TYR A 73 -11.06 -17.00 18.24
N LYS A 74 -10.16 -16.04 18.17
CA LYS A 74 -9.77 -15.20 19.32
C LYS A 74 -10.21 -13.77 19.11
N ILE A 75 -10.97 -13.26 20.08
CA ILE A 75 -11.47 -11.89 20.08
C ILE A 75 -10.48 -11.01 20.83
N PHE A 76 -10.09 -9.90 20.23
CA PHE A 76 -9.20 -8.91 20.81
C PHE A 76 -9.97 -7.59 21.02
N PRO A 77 -9.92 -7.01 22.24
CA PRO A 77 -10.52 -5.72 22.49
C PRO A 77 -9.74 -4.61 21.74
N LYS A 78 -10.47 -3.64 21.21
CA LYS A 78 -9.96 -2.43 20.60
C LYS A 78 -10.71 -1.24 21.18
N ARG A 79 -10.11 -0.03 21.14
CA ARG A 79 -10.71 1.20 21.70
C ARG A 79 -12.12 1.48 21.18
N ASP A 80 -12.38 1.16 19.90
CA ASP A 80 -13.66 1.41 19.21
C ASP A 80 -14.41 0.11 18.90
N GLY A 81 -14.27 -0.94 19.74
CA GLY A 81 -14.94 -2.22 19.53
C GLY A 81 -14.03 -3.43 19.77
N HIS A 82 -14.22 -4.45 18.97
CA HIS A 82 -13.39 -5.67 19.01
C HIS A 82 -13.09 -6.15 17.58
N PHE A 83 -11.99 -6.85 17.41
CA PHE A 83 -11.67 -7.55 16.18
C PHE A 83 -11.38 -9.02 16.46
N GLU A 84 -11.75 -9.86 15.51
CA GLU A 84 -11.63 -11.31 15.62
C GLU A 84 -10.45 -11.79 14.78
N ARG A 85 -9.68 -12.73 15.32
CA ARG A 85 -8.61 -13.42 14.62
C ARG A 85 -8.81 -14.91 14.63
N LEU A 86 -8.47 -15.52 13.53
CA LEU A 86 -8.45 -16.96 13.37
C LEU A 86 -7.06 -17.48 13.72
N ALA A 87 -6.98 -18.39 14.70
CA ALA A 87 -5.77 -19.09 15.06
C ALA A 87 -5.70 -20.41 14.29
N ILE A 88 -4.63 -20.60 13.51
CA ILE A 88 -4.41 -21.78 12.69
C ILE A 88 -3.05 -22.39 13.06
N VAL A 89 -3.04 -23.68 13.36
CA VAL A 89 -1.82 -24.46 13.50
C VAL A 89 -1.35 -24.83 12.09
N MET A 90 -0.22 -24.29 11.68
CA MET A 90 0.31 -24.46 10.31
C MET A 90 0.96 -25.84 10.15
N ASP A 91 0.59 -26.58 9.12
CA ASP A 91 1.12 -27.93 8.85
C ASP A 91 2.64 -27.95 8.69
N GLN A 92 3.19 -26.96 7.98
CA GLN A 92 4.62 -26.92 7.67
C GLN A 92 5.50 -26.62 8.88
N SER A 93 5.00 -25.90 9.87
CA SER A 93 5.82 -25.41 10.98
C SER A 93 5.36 -25.90 12.36
N GLY A 94 4.12 -26.39 12.46
CA GLY A 94 3.48 -26.72 13.73
C GLY A 94 3.19 -25.51 14.62
N TYR A 95 3.53 -24.29 14.19
CA TYR A 95 3.28 -23.08 14.96
C TYR A 95 1.92 -22.49 14.68
N ILE A 96 1.33 -21.88 15.73
CA ILE A 96 0.07 -21.15 15.61
C ILE A 96 0.35 -19.80 14.95
N ARG A 97 -0.38 -19.51 13.87
CA ARG A 97 -0.41 -18.19 13.24
C ARG A 97 -1.80 -17.58 13.36
N TYR A 98 -1.84 -16.28 13.60
CA TYR A 98 -3.06 -15.51 13.71
C TYR A 98 -3.31 -14.75 12.41
N PHE A 99 -4.52 -14.91 11.86
CA PHE A 99 -4.98 -14.22 10.67
C PHE A 99 -6.18 -13.35 11.02
N ASP A 100 -6.26 -12.16 10.47
CA ASP A 100 -7.44 -11.34 10.63
C ASP A 100 -8.62 -12.03 9.93
N PHE A 101 -9.72 -12.23 10.66
CA PHE A 101 -10.91 -12.86 10.12
C PHE A 101 -11.69 -11.86 9.28
N ASP A 102 -11.84 -12.17 8.00
CA ASP A 102 -12.70 -11.41 7.11
C ASP A 102 -14.14 -11.97 7.22
N ARG A 103 -15.09 -11.11 7.59
CA ARG A 103 -16.51 -11.48 7.73
C ARG A 103 -17.15 -11.99 6.43
N ASN A 104 -16.51 -11.75 5.29
CA ASN A 104 -16.95 -12.27 4.00
C ASN A 104 -16.57 -13.74 3.79
N LEU A 105 -15.69 -14.29 4.63
CA LEU A 105 -15.34 -15.71 4.61
C LEU A 105 -16.34 -16.51 5.46
N PRO A 106 -16.67 -17.75 5.07
CA PRO A 106 -17.51 -18.62 5.87
C PRO A 106 -16.86 -18.90 7.21
N ARG A 107 -17.66 -18.96 8.27
CA ARG A 107 -17.16 -19.32 9.60
C ARG A 107 -16.94 -20.83 9.66
N LEU A 108 -15.71 -21.22 9.89
CA LEU A 108 -15.25 -22.59 9.91
C LEU A 108 -15.29 -23.16 11.32
N GLN A 109 -15.33 -24.50 11.43
CA GLN A 109 -15.35 -25.16 12.73
C GLN A 109 -13.93 -25.31 13.29
N ALA A 110 -13.81 -25.37 14.63
CA ALA A 110 -12.57 -25.73 15.28
C ALA A 110 -12.16 -27.17 14.91
N ASN A 111 -10.90 -27.46 14.85
CA ASN A 111 -10.29 -28.72 14.42
C ASN A 111 -10.50 -29.08 12.93
N GLN A 112 -11.03 -28.18 12.13
CA GLN A 112 -11.15 -28.36 10.70
C GLN A 112 -9.81 -28.07 10.01
N HIS A 113 -9.37 -29.00 9.14
CA HIS A 113 -8.18 -28.79 8.30
C HIS A 113 -8.55 -28.03 7.04
N ILE A 114 -7.83 -26.95 6.77
CA ILE A 114 -8.08 -26.08 5.62
C ILE A 114 -6.79 -25.75 4.85
N CYS A 115 -6.93 -25.59 3.54
CA CYS A 115 -5.90 -24.95 2.72
C CYS A 115 -6.45 -23.63 2.19
N PHE A 116 -5.64 -22.59 2.25
CA PHE A 116 -6.07 -21.21 1.94
C PHE A 116 -4.99 -20.40 1.25
N GLU A 117 -5.42 -19.41 0.50
CA GLU A 117 -4.56 -18.36 -0.04
C GLU A 117 -4.46 -17.20 0.94
N LEU A 118 -3.25 -16.67 1.06
CA LEU A 118 -2.98 -15.54 1.93
C LEU A 118 -2.01 -14.54 1.29
N TYR A 119 -2.13 -13.28 1.69
CA TYR A 119 -1.05 -12.32 1.57
C TYR A 119 -0.15 -12.45 2.78
N ASP A 120 1.05 -13.02 2.58
CA ASP A 120 2.00 -13.17 3.67
C ASP A 120 2.78 -11.87 3.89
N ARG A 121 2.78 -11.35 5.14
CA ARG A 121 3.52 -10.15 5.50
C ARG A 121 5.03 -10.28 5.28
N PHE A 122 5.57 -11.50 5.39
CA PHE A 122 7.00 -11.73 5.18
C PHE A 122 7.42 -11.63 3.71
N LYS A 123 6.49 -11.87 2.80
CA LYS A 123 6.70 -11.73 1.35
C LYS A 123 6.28 -10.33 0.85
N ASN A 124 5.39 -9.67 1.55
CA ASN A 124 4.82 -8.37 1.18
C ASN A 124 5.20 -7.31 2.22
N LYS A 125 6.30 -6.60 1.99
CA LYS A 125 6.87 -5.61 2.93
C LYS A 125 5.93 -4.47 3.35
N GLY A 126 4.85 -4.23 2.60
CA GLY A 126 3.85 -3.21 2.90
C GLY A 126 2.72 -3.67 3.84
N LEU A 127 2.67 -4.96 4.21
CA LEU A 127 1.62 -5.50 5.06
C LEU A 127 2.05 -5.55 6.52
N ASN A 128 1.25 -4.95 7.39
CA ASN A 128 1.45 -5.05 8.85
C ASN A 128 1.15 -6.46 9.38
N GLN A 129 0.22 -7.18 8.72
CA GLN A 129 -0.22 -8.52 9.12
C GLN A 129 -0.52 -9.37 7.89
N SER A 130 -0.38 -10.70 8.03
CA SER A 130 -0.81 -11.65 7.00
C SER A 130 -2.34 -11.70 6.97
N ARG A 131 -2.92 -11.67 5.77
CA ARG A 131 -4.36 -11.67 5.56
C ARG A 131 -4.77 -12.87 4.72
N MET A 132 -5.76 -13.64 5.19
CA MET A 132 -6.39 -14.70 4.42
C MET A 132 -7.27 -14.09 3.33
N ILE A 133 -7.18 -14.61 2.10
CA ILE A 133 -7.93 -14.12 0.95
C ILE A 133 -9.09 -15.05 0.63
N LYS A 134 -8.78 -16.36 0.52
CA LYS A 134 -9.71 -17.37 0.03
C LYS A 134 -9.36 -18.73 0.64
N ILE A 135 -10.39 -19.50 0.95
CA ILE A 135 -10.27 -20.92 1.30
C ILE A 135 -10.30 -21.72 0.00
N ILE A 136 -9.31 -22.62 -0.18
CA ILE A 136 -9.16 -23.43 -1.40
C ILE A 136 -9.83 -24.78 -1.21
N SER A 137 -9.59 -25.42 -0.07
CA SER A 137 -10.14 -26.73 0.26
C SER A 137 -10.40 -26.87 1.75
N GLU A 138 -11.43 -27.61 2.09
CA GLU A 138 -11.82 -27.97 3.44
C GLU A 138 -11.82 -29.50 3.54
N SER A 139 -11.18 -30.04 4.57
CA SER A 139 -11.27 -31.47 4.90
C SER A 139 -11.83 -31.57 6.31
N SER A 140 -13.02 -32.15 6.44
CA SER A 140 -13.55 -32.59 7.73
C SER A 140 -12.87 -33.89 8.12
N SER A 141 -12.20 -33.91 9.25
CA SER A 141 -11.69 -35.14 9.87
C SER A 141 -12.83 -35.95 10.46
#